data_e9cefa6df60ca1013508a5684d609593
#
_entry.id   e9cefa6df60ca1013508a5684d609593
#
_cell.length_a   1.000
_cell.length_b   1.000
_cell.length_c   1.000
_cell.angle_alpha   90.00
_cell.angle_beta   90.00
_cell.angle_gamma   90.00
#
_symmetry.space_group_name_H-M   'P 1'
#
loop_
_entity.id
_entity.type
_entity.pdbx_description
1 polymer ?
#
loop_
_entity_poly.entity_id
_entity_poly.type
_entity_poly.pdbx_seq_one_letter_code
_entity_poly.pdbx_strand_id
1 'polypeptide(L)'
;IVNPLPIANFVEDIEVCDDDSDGSAQNGFSQNINLELQTAGILGTQDPAQFIVTYHTSLADAQAGTNALTSPFTNTVQNQQIIHVRVFNSITQCANGISNFNVIINSEPTTDDVSDLLYCDDDLDGDDTNGFVQNIDLDSKIPLILGPLQDEDDFTVTFHETQADAIAGTGALSSPYTNTTQGRQTIFVRVINDDTGCVNDNDTFDIVVNPLPDFTVTNPQIVCLNGPELVLSVENSAAAYDFEWTTPDGNTIIGSQITVSSGGLYTVTGTTIDGTNCSRTREIQVNESIIATLSDADITIVDDSDNNSITIDPTNLGIGDYEYALLDDQNNFEVNYQDAPLFENLGGGFYTILVRDKNGCGTATLAVSVIEFPKFFTPNNDGQNDTWAIKGANSTFFPTSQISIFNRFGKLVAQIDIDNVGWTGTYNGKTLPSDDYWYAIKLIDRNGVVRERKGNMSLLRRER
;
A
#
# COMPACT_ATOMS: atom_id res chain seq x y z
N ILE A 1 -81.28 -54.49 -22.88
CA ILE A 1 -80.80 -53.12 -23.04
C ILE A 1 -79.31 -53.21 -23.30
N VAL A 2 -78.86 -52.65 -24.45
CA VAL A 2 -77.39 -52.49 -24.67
C VAL A 2 -76.99 -51.09 -24.15
N ASN A 3 -76.12 -51.08 -23.12
CA ASN A 3 -75.59 -49.82 -22.56
C ASN A 3 -74.34 -49.41 -23.33
N PRO A 4 -74.12 -48.11 -23.60
CA PRO A 4 -72.94 -47.67 -24.24
C PRO A 4 -71.72 -47.90 -23.28
N LEU A 5 -70.56 -48.18 -23.88
CA LEU A 5 -69.30 -48.25 -23.15
C LEU A 5 -68.91 -46.88 -22.67
N PRO A 6 -68.28 -46.77 -21.49
CA PRO A 6 -67.59 -45.52 -21.06
C PRO A 6 -66.60 -45.07 -22.12
N ILE A 7 -66.35 -43.78 -22.17
CA ILE A 7 -65.32 -43.17 -23.06
C ILE A 7 -64.11 -42.92 -22.21
N ALA A 8 -62.95 -43.45 -22.57
CA ALA A 8 -61.67 -43.07 -22.02
C ALA A 8 -61.03 -42.11 -23.05
N ASN A 9 -61.10 -40.80 -22.77
CA ASN A 9 -60.50 -39.79 -23.64
C ASN A 9 -58.99 -39.90 -23.58
N PHE A 10 -58.34 -39.49 -24.69
CA PHE A 10 -56.88 -39.33 -24.70
C PHE A 10 -56.45 -38.15 -23.80
N VAL A 11 -55.37 -38.31 -23.11
CA VAL A 11 -54.71 -37.30 -22.27
C VAL A 11 -53.24 -37.21 -22.64
N GLU A 12 -52.63 -36.09 -22.35
CA GLU A 12 -51.19 -35.88 -22.45
C GLU A 12 -50.45 -36.81 -21.49
N ASP A 13 -49.14 -37.03 -21.73
CA ASP A 13 -48.28 -37.78 -20.84
C ASP A 13 -48.08 -37.04 -19.52
N ILE A 14 -47.76 -37.71 -18.46
CA ILE A 14 -47.30 -37.10 -17.20
C ILE A 14 -45.77 -37.01 -17.24
N GLU A 15 -45.24 -35.80 -17.21
CA GLU A 15 -43.83 -35.57 -17.05
C GLU A 15 -43.56 -35.15 -15.61
N VAL A 16 -42.58 -35.78 -14.97
CA VAL A 16 -42.08 -35.43 -13.63
C VAL A 16 -40.56 -35.46 -13.63
N CYS A 17 -39.96 -34.66 -12.78
CA CYS A 17 -38.52 -34.74 -12.54
C CYS A 17 -38.23 -35.95 -11.65
N ASP A 18 -37.11 -36.58 -11.88
CA ASP A 18 -36.49 -37.49 -10.96
C ASP A 18 -36.23 -36.73 -9.61
N ASP A 19 -36.25 -37.42 -8.53
CA ASP A 19 -35.99 -36.83 -7.21
C ASP A 19 -35.07 -37.75 -6.39
N ASP A 20 -34.52 -37.23 -5.30
CA ASP A 20 -33.65 -37.99 -4.41
C ASP A 20 -34.37 -38.83 -3.38
N SER A 21 -35.72 -38.94 -3.47
CA SER A 21 -36.56 -39.64 -2.51
C SER A 21 -36.25 -41.13 -2.37
N ASP A 22 -35.67 -41.73 -3.39
CA ASP A 22 -35.15 -43.09 -3.41
C ASP A 22 -33.64 -43.21 -3.28
N GLY A 23 -32.95 -42.08 -3.14
CA GLY A 23 -31.51 -41.95 -2.94
C GLY A 23 -30.71 -41.56 -4.21
N SER A 24 -31.37 -41.22 -5.33
CA SER A 24 -30.71 -40.77 -6.54
C SER A 24 -31.68 -40.02 -7.47
N ALA A 25 -31.43 -38.76 -7.76
CA ALA A 25 -32.20 -37.91 -8.68
C ALA A 25 -31.88 -38.13 -10.17
N GLN A 26 -31.20 -39.24 -10.50
CA GLN A 26 -30.77 -39.56 -11.88
C GLN A 26 -30.95 -41.02 -12.26
N ASN A 27 -31.71 -41.75 -11.47
CA ASN A 27 -31.92 -43.20 -11.71
C ASN A 27 -33.14 -43.49 -12.56
N GLY A 28 -33.97 -42.50 -12.90
CA GLY A 28 -35.19 -42.63 -13.69
C GLY A 28 -36.38 -43.21 -12.93
N PHE A 29 -36.38 -43.09 -11.58
CA PHE A 29 -37.48 -43.49 -10.73
C PHE A 29 -37.97 -42.32 -9.88
N SER A 30 -39.29 -42.18 -9.68
CA SER A 30 -39.89 -41.20 -8.81
C SER A 30 -40.99 -41.84 -7.98
N GLN A 31 -41.11 -41.48 -6.69
CA GLN A 31 -42.09 -42.01 -5.77
C GLN A 31 -43.36 -41.16 -5.64
N ASN A 32 -43.40 -39.99 -6.24
CA ASN A 32 -44.43 -38.99 -6.01
C ASN A 32 -45.35 -38.72 -7.23
N ILE A 33 -45.53 -39.71 -8.09
CA ILE A 33 -46.28 -39.54 -9.32
C ILE A 33 -47.80 -39.51 -9.03
N ASN A 34 -48.43 -38.38 -9.27
CA ASN A 34 -49.87 -38.22 -9.06
C ASN A 34 -50.67 -38.58 -10.33
N LEU A 35 -51.12 -39.82 -10.47
CA LEU A 35 -51.90 -40.31 -11.59
C LEU A 35 -53.27 -39.63 -11.70
N GLU A 36 -53.84 -39.17 -10.57
CA GLU A 36 -55.18 -38.58 -10.52
C GLU A 36 -55.30 -37.26 -11.25
N LEU A 37 -54.16 -36.60 -11.55
CA LEU A 37 -54.12 -35.40 -12.41
C LEU A 37 -54.80 -35.64 -13.77
N GLN A 38 -54.76 -36.86 -14.30
CA GLN A 38 -55.35 -37.22 -15.57
C GLN A 38 -56.84 -37.57 -15.51
N THR A 39 -57.37 -37.79 -14.31
CA THR A 39 -58.77 -38.28 -14.13
C THR A 39 -59.81 -37.38 -14.81
N ALA A 40 -59.73 -36.09 -14.64
CA ALA A 40 -60.68 -35.13 -15.24
C ALA A 40 -60.61 -35.10 -16.76
N GLY A 41 -59.39 -35.15 -17.34
CA GLY A 41 -59.17 -35.23 -18.80
C GLY A 41 -59.72 -36.51 -19.41
N ILE A 42 -59.46 -37.67 -18.75
CA ILE A 42 -59.94 -39.00 -19.16
C ILE A 42 -61.45 -39.04 -19.18
N LEU A 43 -62.11 -38.54 -18.14
CA LEU A 43 -63.58 -38.51 -18.04
C LEU A 43 -64.22 -37.55 -19.04
N GLY A 44 -63.58 -36.42 -19.31
CA GLY A 44 -64.16 -35.36 -20.15
C GLY A 44 -65.49 -34.86 -19.60
N THR A 45 -66.61 -35.08 -20.33
CA THR A 45 -67.93 -34.63 -19.88
C THR A 45 -68.75 -35.71 -19.12
N GLN A 46 -68.13 -36.85 -18.82
CA GLN A 46 -68.79 -37.94 -18.09
C GLN A 46 -68.83 -37.59 -16.58
N ASP A 47 -69.94 -37.91 -15.89
CA ASP A 47 -70.17 -37.59 -14.49
C ASP A 47 -69.27 -38.42 -13.58
N PRO A 48 -68.33 -37.79 -12.82
CA PRO A 48 -67.40 -38.51 -11.94
C PRO A 48 -68.10 -39.25 -10.78
N ALA A 49 -69.38 -38.95 -10.50
CA ALA A 49 -70.13 -39.70 -9.52
C ALA A 49 -70.60 -41.09 -10.05
N GLN A 50 -70.62 -41.26 -11.37
CA GLN A 50 -71.06 -42.52 -12.03
C GLN A 50 -69.88 -43.24 -12.70
N PHE A 51 -68.84 -42.53 -13.13
CA PHE A 51 -67.72 -43.09 -13.83
C PHE A 51 -66.47 -43.08 -12.98
N ILE A 52 -65.89 -44.24 -12.73
CA ILE A 52 -64.69 -44.41 -11.94
C ILE A 52 -63.51 -44.67 -12.88
N VAL A 53 -62.42 -43.93 -12.71
CA VAL A 53 -61.16 -44.14 -13.40
C VAL A 53 -60.23 -44.94 -12.51
N THR A 54 -59.58 -45.94 -13.08
CA THR A 54 -58.50 -46.69 -12.41
C THR A 54 -57.31 -46.81 -13.36
N TYR A 55 -56.13 -46.88 -12.76
CA TYR A 55 -54.85 -46.90 -13.45
C TYR A 55 -54.19 -48.27 -13.24
N HIS A 56 -53.50 -48.80 -14.26
CA HIS A 56 -52.91 -50.13 -14.22
C HIS A 56 -51.57 -50.17 -14.98
N THR A 57 -50.67 -51.05 -14.57
CA THR A 57 -49.39 -51.25 -15.24
C THR A 57 -49.48 -52.13 -16.49
N SER A 58 -50.60 -52.85 -16.67
CA SER A 58 -50.80 -53.67 -17.85
C SER A 58 -52.19 -53.48 -18.47
N LEU A 59 -52.30 -53.68 -19.79
CA LEU A 59 -53.57 -53.69 -20.50
C LEU A 59 -54.50 -54.81 -19.95
N ALA A 60 -53.93 -55.98 -19.61
CA ALA A 60 -54.71 -57.10 -19.08
C ALA A 60 -55.36 -56.75 -17.72
N ASP A 61 -54.65 -56.09 -16.82
CA ASP A 61 -55.20 -55.64 -15.53
C ASP A 61 -56.25 -54.55 -15.71
N ALA A 62 -56.04 -53.60 -16.62
CA ALA A 62 -57.02 -52.57 -16.96
C ALA A 62 -58.33 -53.19 -17.52
N GLN A 63 -58.22 -54.19 -18.40
CA GLN A 63 -59.39 -54.89 -18.92
C GLN A 63 -60.11 -55.71 -17.82
N ALA A 64 -59.36 -56.39 -16.97
CA ALA A 64 -59.87 -57.19 -15.86
C ALA A 64 -60.40 -56.35 -14.69
N GLY A 65 -59.90 -55.12 -14.52
CA GLY A 65 -60.17 -54.29 -13.34
C GLY A 65 -59.49 -54.79 -12.08
N THR A 66 -58.29 -55.37 -12.27
CA THR A 66 -57.45 -55.89 -11.17
C THR A 66 -56.18 -55.07 -11.01
N ASN A 67 -55.53 -55.17 -9.87
CA ASN A 67 -54.23 -54.52 -9.59
C ASN A 67 -54.23 -53.00 -9.91
N ALA A 68 -55.29 -52.29 -9.51
CA ALA A 68 -55.35 -50.86 -9.66
C ALA A 68 -54.25 -50.17 -8.84
N LEU A 69 -53.57 -49.22 -9.47
CA LEU A 69 -52.54 -48.42 -8.86
C LEU A 69 -53.13 -47.39 -7.89
N THR A 70 -52.37 -47.04 -6.87
CA THR A 70 -52.70 -45.97 -5.91
C THR A 70 -51.86 -44.73 -6.21
N SER A 71 -52.42 -43.56 -5.96
CA SER A 71 -51.64 -42.27 -6.05
C SER A 71 -51.28 -41.83 -4.62
N PRO A 72 -50.04 -41.36 -4.38
CA PRO A 72 -48.92 -41.28 -5.33
C PRO A 72 -48.43 -42.66 -5.76
N PHE A 73 -47.97 -42.73 -7.00
CA PHE A 73 -47.46 -43.93 -7.65
C PHE A 73 -45.90 -43.85 -7.73
N THR A 74 -45.26 -45.01 -7.57
CA THR A 74 -43.82 -45.19 -7.84
C THR A 74 -43.69 -45.96 -9.16
N ASN A 75 -43.00 -45.41 -10.14
CA ASN A 75 -42.75 -46.13 -11.40
C ASN A 75 -41.88 -47.37 -11.16
N THR A 76 -42.10 -48.41 -11.90
CA THR A 76 -41.37 -49.68 -11.82
C THR A 76 -40.54 -49.96 -13.09
N VAL A 77 -40.65 -49.11 -14.08
CA VAL A 77 -39.82 -49.11 -15.30
C VAL A 77 -39.09 -47.77 -15.38
N GLN A 78 -37.77 -47.86 -15.57
CA GLN A 78 -36.87 -46.69 -15.57
C GLN A 78 -37.24 -45.72 -16.72
N ASN A 79 -37.17 -44.43 -16.46
CA ASN A 79 -37.32 -43.27 -17.33
C ASN A 79 -38.73 -43.12 -17.96
N GLN A 80 -39.38 -44.19 -18.39
CA GLN A 80 -40.71 -44.10 -18.99
C GLN A 80 -41.53 -45.34 -18.72
N GLN A 81 -42.77 -45.17 -18.27
CA GLN A 81 -43.69 -46.25 -17.99
C GLN A 81 -45.09 -45.98 -18.59
N ILE A 82 -45.61 -46.93 -19.35
CA ILE A 82 -46.98 -46.86 -19.87
C ILE A 82 -47.96 -47.19 -18.76
N ILE A 83 -48.94 -46.32 -18.58
CA ILE A 83 -50.06 -46.49 -17.65
C ILE A 83 -51.34 -46.73 -18.45
N HIS A 84 -51.96 -47.89 -18.23
CA HIS A 84 -53.22 -48.23 -18.85
C HIS A 84 -54.39 -47.76 -18.01
N VAL A 85 -55.41 -47.22 -18.69
CA VAL A 85 -56.56 -46.57 -18.07
C VAL A 85 -57.81 -47.43 -18.25
N ARG A 86 -58.54 -47.60 -17.17
CA ARG A 86 -59.89 -48.19 -17.17
C ARG A 86 -60.92 -47.17 -16.71
N VAL A 87 -61.95 -46.95 -17.49
CA VAL A 87 -63.14 -46.19 -17.08
C VAL A 87 -64.29 -47.16 -16.85
N PHE A 88 -64.85 -47.14 -15.69
CA PHE A 88 -65.91 -48.04 -15.27
C PHE A 88 -67.18 -47.25 -14.88
N ASN A 89 -68.32 -47.63 -15.47
CA ASN A 89 -69.61 -47.06 -15.07
C ASN A 89 -70.21 -47.91 -13.94
N SER A 90 -70.35 -47.32 -12.72
CA SER A 90 -70.84 -47.99 -11.51
C SER A 90 -72.30 -48.40 -11.59
N ILE A 91 -73.11 -47.75 -12.47
CA ILE A 91 -74.55 -48.05 -12.64
C ILE A 91 -74.75 -49.17 -13.65
N THR A 92 -74.10 -49.09 -14.82
CA THR A 92 -74.28 -50.04 -15.91
C THR A 92 -73.35 -51.24 -15.84
N GLN A 93 -72.31 -51.18 -14.97
CA GLN A 93 -71.24 -52.16 -14.83
C GLN A 93 -70.40 -52.35 -16.10
N CYS A 94 -70.50 -51.41 -17.06
CA CYS A 94 -69.70 -51.44 -18.26
C CYS A 94 -68.35 -50.79 -18.04
N ALA A 95 -67.29 -51.30 -18.65
CA ALA A 95 -65.95 -50.75 -18.55
C ALA A 95 -65.28 -50.59 -19.94
N ASN A 96 -64.45 -49.64 -20.11
CA ASN A 96 -63.51 -49.44 -21.22
C ASN A 96 -62.06 -49.33 -20.69
N GLY A 97 -61.16 -50.21 -21.17
CA GLY A 97 -59.77 -50.30 -20.70
C GLY A 97 -58.72 -50.22 -21.83
N ILE A 98 -59.01 -49.45 -22.91
CA ILE A 98 -58.11 -49.34 -24.05
C ILE A 98 -57.38 -48.05 -24.23
N SER A 99 -57.47 -47.08 -23.27
CA SER A 99 -56.65 -45.86 -23.30
C SER A 99 -55.40 -46.04 -22.46
N ASN A 100 -54.39 -45.29 -22.80
CA ASN A 100 -53.15 -45.23 -22.00
C ASN A 100 -52.49 -43.87 -22.18
N PHE A 101 -51.54 -43.56 -21.31
CA PHE A 101 -50.62 -42.45 -21.39
C PHE A 101 -49.26 -42.89 -20.80
N ASN A 102 -48.19 -42.13 -21.04
CA ASN A 102 -46.90 -42.39 -20.44
C ASN A 102 -46.71 -41.55 -19.18
N VAL A 103 -45.98 -42.12 -18.23
CA VAL A 103 -45.29 -41.40 -17.17
C VAL A 103 -43.83 -41.34 -17.61
N ILE A 104 -43.30 -40.10 -17.78
CA ILE A 104 -41.93 -39.82 -18.20
C ILE A 104 -41.22 -39.21 -17.02
N ILE A 105 -40.06 -39.79 -16.64
CA ILE A 105 -39.22 -39.31 -15.57
C ILE A 105 -37.99 -38.65 -16.21
N ASN A 106 -37.92 -37.33 -16.13
CA ASN A 106 -36.82 -36.52 -16.63
C ASN A 106 -35.76 -36.40 -15.52
N SER A 107 -34.50 -36.64 -15.87
CA SER A 107 -33.40 -36.50 -14.92
C SER A 107 -33.22 -35.03 -14.50
N GLU A 108 -32.85 -34.82 -13.23
CA GLU A 108 -32.40 -33.50 -12.78
C GLU A 108 -31.07 -33.12 -13.48
N PRO A 109 -30.81 -31.81 -13.67
CA PRO A 109 -29.51 -31.37 -14.12
C PRO A 109 -28.39 -31.79 -13.14
N THR A 110 -27.20 -32.02 -13.69
CA THR A 110 -26.01 -32.29 -12.90
C THR A 110 -25.17 -31.01 -12.76
N THR A 111 -24.37 -30.95 -11.72
CA THR A 111 -23.32 -29.95 -11.57
C THR A 111 -21.96 -30.65 -11.60
N ASP A 112 -20.97 -30.07 -12.32
CA ASP A 112 -19.64 -30.66 -12.44
C ASP A 112 -18.64 -29.97 -11.51
N ASP A 113 -18.14 -28.77 -11.82
CA ASP A 113 -17.16 -28.06 -10.98
C ASP A 113 -17.81 -26.91 -10.21
N VAL A 114 -18.03 -27.14 -8.91
CA VAL A 114 -18.53 -26.16 -7.93
C VAL A 114 -17.40 -25.67 -7.00
N SER A 115 -16.15 -25.66 -7.48
CA SER A 115 -15.00 -25.19 -6.70
C SER A 115 -15.13 -23.72 -6.30
N ASP A 116 -14.52 -23.35 -5.17
CA ASP A 116 -14.55 -21.99 -4.64
C ASP A 116 -13.92 -20.97 -5.58
N LEU A 117 -14.39 -19.72 -5.53
CA LEU A 117 -13.77 -18.55 -6.15
C LEU A 117 -12.84 -17.90 -5.14
N LEU A 118 -11.54 -17.83 -5.45
CA LEU A 118 -10.52 -17.29 -4.57
C LEU A 118 -10.07 -15.92 -5.06
N TYR A 119 -10.20 -14.92 -4.21
CA TYR A 119 -9.77 -13.54 -4.47
C TYR A 119 -8.81 -13.08 -3.37
N CYS A 120 -7.97 -12.10 -3.70
CA CYS A 120 -7.30 -11.28 -2.70
C CYS A 120 -8.12 -10.01 -2.49
N ASP A 121 -8.12 -9.49 -1.29
CA ASP A 121 -8.69 -8.17 -0.98
C ASP A 121 -8.10 -7.09 -1.90
N ASP A 122 -8.82 -6.00 -2.14
CA ASP A 122 -8.37 -4.91 -2.99
C ASP A 122 -8.82 -3.55 -2.43
N ASP A 123 -8.40 -2.46 -3.06
CA ASP A 123 -8.74 -1.10 -2.65
C ASP A 123 -9.86 -0.45 -3.50
N LEU A 124 -10.59 -1.22 -4.29
CA LEU A 124 -11.62 -0.68 -5.20
C LEU A 124 -12.79 -0.04 -4.44
N ASP A 125 -13.03 -0.47 -3.21
CA ASP A 125 -14.02 0.13 -2.31
C ASP A 125 -13.42 1.19 -1.36
N GLY A 126 -12.10 1.37 -1.39
CA GLY A 126 -11.34 2.31 -0.57
C GLY A 126 -10.72 1.70 0.69
N ASP A 127 -10.81 0.39 0.90
CA ASP A 127 -10.24 -0.32 2.06
C ASP A 127 -9.76 -1.72 1.65
N ASP A 128 -8.46 -1.92 1.56
CA ASP A 128 -7.81 -3.18 1.16
C ASP A 128 -7.66 -4.21 2.30
N THR A 129 -8.41 -4.04 3.39
CA THR A 129 -8.35 -4.89 4.59
C THR A 129 -9.71 -5.36 5.08
N ASN A 130 -10.78 -4.97 4.40
CA ASN A 130 -12.14 -5.17 4.88
C ASN A 130 -12.77 -6.50 4.44
N GLY A 131 -12.13 -7.28 3.55
CA GLY A 131 -12.60 -8.58 3.07
C GLY A 131 -13.75 -8.50 2.07
N PHE A 132 -13.90 -7.38 1.36
CA PHE A 132 -14.85 -7.19 0.28
C PHE A 132 -14.14 -6.98 -1.05
N VAL A 133 -14.63 -7.63 -2.11
CA VAL A 133 -14.11 -7.53 -3.47
C VAL A 133 -15.24 -7.20 -4.41
N GLN A 134 -15.00 -6.28 -5.32
CA GLN A 134 -15.93 -5.90 -6.38
C GLN A 134 -15.60 -6.64 -7.70
N ASN A 135 -16.55 -6.60 -8.62
CA ASN A 135 -16.40 -7.14 -9.98
C ASN A 135 -16.12 -8.66 -10.05
N ILE A 136 -16.68 -9.43 -9.12
CA ILE A 136 -16.62 -10.88 -9.14
C ILE A 136 -17.39 -11.40 -10.35
N ASP A 137 -16.72 -12.11 -11.24
CA ASP A 137 -17.31 -12.70 -12.43
C ASP A 137 -17.95 -14.07 -12.10
N LEU A 138 -19.23 -14.06 -11.76
CA LEU A 138 -19.99 -15.28 -11.49
C LEU A 138 -20.26 -16.06 -12.80
N ASP A 139 -20.44 -15.38 -13.93
CA ASP A 139 -20.77 -16.03 -15.19
C ASP A 139 -19.63 -16.94 -15.68
N SER A 140 -18.39 -16.66 -15.29
CA SER A 140 -17.26 -17.53 -15.60
C SER A 140 -17.38 -18.95 -15.01
N LYS A 141 -18.25 -19.15 -14.01
CA LYS A 141 -18.51 -20.46 -13.42
C LYS A 141 -19.52 -21.28 -14.22
N ILE A 142 -20.38 -20.65 -15.05
CA ILE A 142 -21.48 -21.34 -15.74
C ILE A 142 -20.98 -22.54 -16.56
N PRO A 143 -20.01 -22.38 -17.49
CA PRO A 143 -19.54 -23.52 -18.29
C PRO A 143 -18.85 -24.61 -17.46
N LEU A 144 -18.26 -24.24 -16.31
CA LEU A 144 -17.61 -25.21 -15.40
C LEU A 144 -18.65 -26.02 -14.63
N ILE A 145 -19.73 -25.38 -14.19
CA ILE A 145 -20.85 -26.01 -13.47
C ILE A 145 -21.61 -26.96 -14.40
N LEU A 146 -21.87 -26.54 -15.63
CA LEU A 146 -22.58 -27.37 -16.60
C LEU A 146 -21.72 -28.56 -17.10
N GLY A 147 -20.38 -28.38 -17.09
CA GLY A 147 -19.48 -29.42 -17.57
C GLY A 147 -19.66 -29.74 -19.06
N PRO A 148 -19.06 -30.84 -19.58
CA PRO A 148 -19.03 -31.11 -20.99
C PRO A 148 -20.31 -31.78 -21.55
N LEU A 149 -21.28 -32.10 -20.70
CA LEU A 149 -22.48 -32.88 -21.06
C LEU A 149 -23.75 -32.05 -21.13
N GLN A 150 -23.73 -30.81 -20.65
CA GLN A 150 -24.85 -29.89 -20.61
C GLN A 150 -24.48 -28.63 -21.36
N ASP A 151 -25.37 -28.13 -22.24
CA ASP A 151 -25.14 -26.95 -23.06
C ASP A 151 -25.85 -25.73 -22.45
N GLU A 152 -25.21 -24.56 -22.50
CA GLU A 152 -25.79 -23.30 -22.03
C GLU A 152 -27.05 -22.90 -22.85
N ASP A 153 -27.26 -23.46 -24.03
CA ASP A 153 -28.47 -23.23 -24.82
C ASP A 153 -29.70 -24.02 -24.29
N ASP A 154 -29.47 -25.11 -23.54
CA ASP A 154 -30.49 -25.99 -22.99
C ASP A 154 -30.65 -25.89 -21.47
N PHE A 155 -29.70 -25.22 -20.81
CA PHE A 155 -29.64 -25.12 -19.34
C PHE A 155 -29.38 -23.68 -18.86
N THR A 156 -30.26 -23.22 -17.96
CA THR A 156 -30.09 -21.93 -17.29
C THR A 156 -29.44 -22.12 -15.93
N VAL A 157 -28.30 -21.46 -15.67
CA VAL A 157 -27.64 -21.40 -14.37
C VAL A 157 -27.87 -20.05 -13.72
N THR A 158 -28.29 -20.04 -12.45
CA THR A 158 -28.44 -18.82 -11.63
C THR A 158 -27.77 -18.98 -10.27
N PHE A 159 -27.33 -17.87 -9.71
CA PHE A 159 -26.61 -17.79 -8.43
C PHE A 159 -27.48 -17.04 -7.42
N HIS A 160 -27.44 -17.46 -6.13
CA HIS A 160 -28.29 -16.90 -5.10
C HIS A 160 -27.53 -16.77 -3.78
N GLU A 161 -27.92 -15.78 -2.95
CA GLU A 161 -27.34 -15.60 -1.60
C GLU A 161 -27.87 -16.60 -0.56
N THR A 162 -29.05 -17.16 -0.80
CA THR A 162 -29.68 -18.10 0.14
C THR A 162 -30.21 -19.33 -0.56
N GLN A 163 -30.22 -20.47 0.17
CA GLN A 163 -30.85 -21.71 -0.31
C GLN A 163 -32.34 -21.51 -0.63
N ALA A 164 -33.03 -20.70 0.17
CA ALA A 164 -34.45 -20.44 -0.03
C ALA A 164 -34.72 -19.71 -1.38
N ASP A 165 -33.85 -18.79 -1.76
CA ASP A 165 -33.93 -18.07 -3.04
C ASP A 165 -33.60 -19.00 -4.22
N ALA A 166 -32.59 -19.87 -4.07
CA ALA A 166 -32.23 -20.87 -5.07
C ALA A 166 -33.40 -21.83 -5.31
N ILE A 167 -34.03 -22.38 -4.26
CA ILE A 167 -35.21 -23.23 -4.35
C ILE A 167 -36.38 -22.50 -5.03
N ALA A 168 -36.64 -21.26 -4.63
CA ALA A 168 -37.75 -20.46 -5.17
C ALA A 168 -37.46 -19.89 -6.55
N GLY A 169 -36.21 -19.88 -7.02
CA GLY A 169 -35.81 -19.24 -8.27
C GLY A 169 -35.97 -17.71 -8.22
N THR A 170 -35.73 -17.10 -7.05
CA THR A 170 -35.87 -15.66 -6.83
C THR A 170 -34.56 -15.03 -6.37
N GLY A 171 -34.41 -13.72 -6.53
CA GLY A 171 -33.21 -13.03 -6.04
C GLY A 171 -31.92 -13.46 -6.71
N ALA A 172 -31.96 -13.81 -7.99
CA ALA A 172 -30.76 -14.17 -8.74
C ALA A 172 -29.74 -13.03 -8.75
N LEU A 173 -28.48 -13.35 -8.47
CA LEU A 173 -27.37 -12.42 -8.43
C LEU A 173 -26.97 -12.02 -9.87
N SER A 174 -26.55 -10.78 -10.02
CA SER A 174 -26.00 -10.29 -11.29
C SER A 174 -24.49 -10.46 -11.36
N SER A 175 -23.96 -10.77 -12.52
CA SER A 175 -22.52 -10.66 -12.81
C SER A 175 -22.24 -9.33 -13.54
N PRO A 176 -21.19 -8.56 -13.19
CA PRO A 176 -20.29 -8.78 -12.04
C PRO A 176 -20.97 -8.55 -10.68
N TYR A 177 -20.51 -9.27 -9.67
CA TYR A 177 -21.04 -9.29 -8.30
C TYR A 177 -20.05 -8.65 -7.31
N THR A 178 -20.55 -8.13 -6.20
CA THR A 178 -19.75 -7.72 -5.03
C THR A 178 -20.18 -8.56 -3.84
N ASN A 179 -19.25 -9.22 -3.15
CA ASN A 179 -19.62 -10.01 -1.98
C ASN A 179 -20.23 -9.12 -0.87
N THR A 180 -21.25 -9.64 -0.21
CA THR A 180 -21.99 -8.94 0.86
C THR A 180 -21.60 -9.41 2.26
N THR A 181 -20.83 -10.49 2.35
CA THR A 181 -20.30 -11.05 3.59
C THR A 181 -18.79 -11.00 3.57
N GLN A 182 -18.21 -10.43 4.63
CA GLN A 182 -16.77 -10.23 4.78
C GLN A 182 -16.00 -11.57 4.72
N GLY A 183 -14.95 -11.60 3.92
CA GLY A 183 -13.95 -12.66 3.84
C GLY A 183 -14.43 -13.96 3.21
N ARG A 184 -15.59 -14.50 3.57
CA ARG A 184 -16.13 -15.74 2.98
C ARG A 184 -17.65 -15.67 2.85
N GLN A 185 -18.15 -15.92 1.64
CA GLN A 185 -19.57 -15.92 1.35
C GLN A 185 -19.95 -17.16 0.54
N THR A 186 -20.93 -17.93 1.03
CA THR A 186 -21.48 -19.06 0.30
C THR A 186 -22.47 -18.57 -0.77
N ILE A 187 -22.36 -19.08 -1.97
CA ILE A 187 -23.24 -18.85 -3.10
C ILE A 187 -23.95 -20.15 -3.44
N PHE A 188 -25.27 -20.09 -3.54
CA PHE A 188 -26.12 -21.21 -3.88
C PHE A 188 -26.34 -21.23 -5.40
N VAL A 189 -26.17 -22.40 -6.00
CA VAL A 189 -26.28 -22.63 -7.43
C VAL A 189 -27.66 -23.23 -7.74
N ARG A 190 -28.31 -22.73 -8.77
CA ARG A 190 -29.53 -23.32 -9.32
C ARG A 190 -29.33 -23.57 -10.82
N VAL A 191 -29.50 -24.82 -11.25
CA VAL A 191 -29.43 -25.23 -12.65
C VAL A 191 -30.80 -25.72 -13.06
N ILE A 192 -31.32 -25.21 -14.16
CA ILE A 192 -32.62 -25.58 -14.74
C ILE A 192 -32.38 -26.19 -16.13
N ASN A 193 -32.99 -27.32 -16.41
CA ASN A 193 -33.15 -27.78 -17.78
C ASN A 193 -34.36 -27.05 -18.40
N ASP A 194 -34.15 -26.24 -19.42
CA ASP A 194 -35.15 -25.32 -19.97
C ASP A 194 -36.24 -26.07 -20.74
N ASP A 195 -35.97 -27.28 -21.26
CA ASP A 195 -36.95 -28.13 -21.96
C ASP A 195 -37.89 -28.84 -21.00
N THR A 196 -37.35 -29.40 -19.90
CA THR A 196 -38.13 -30.24 -18.99
C THR A 196 -38.60 -29.49 -17.74
N GLY A 197 -37.96 -28.34 -17.42
CA GLY A 197 -38.19 -27.59 -16.21
C GLY A 197 -37.59 -28.23 -14.93
N CYS A 198 -36.82 -29.32 -15.06
CA CYS A 198 -36.19 -29.97 -13.92
C CYS A 198 -35.05 -29.13 -13.38
N VAL A 199 -34.89 -29.15 -12.08
CA VAL A 199 -34.02 -28.23 -11.34
C VAL A 199 -33.10 -28.99 -10.36
N ASN A 200 -31.83 -28.63 -10.36
CA ASN A 200 -30.90 -28.91 -9.27
C ASN A 200 -30.58 -27.59 -8.55
N ASP A 201 -30.83 -27.49 -7.26
CA ASP A 201 -30.60 -26.33 -6.39
C ASP A 201 -29.88 -26.66 -5.09
N ASN A 202 -29.18 -27.80 -5.05
CA ASN A 202 -28.54 -28.33 -3.85
C ASN A 202 -27.06 -27.96 -3.73
N ASP A 203 -26.44 -27.44 -4.79
CA ASP A 203 -25.01 -27.20 -4.83
C ASP A 203 -24.63 -25.77 -4.44
N THR A 204 -23.43 -25.65 -3.91
CA THR A 204 -22.88 -24.37 -3.44
C THR A 204 -21.39 -24.28 -3.72
N PHE A 205 -20.87 -23.05 -3.83
CA PHE A 205 -19.44 -22.74 -3.74
C PHE A 205 -19.25 -21.50 -2.87
N ASP A 206 -18.04 -21.26 -2.40
CA ASP A 206 -17.74 -20.06 -1.65
C ASP A 206 -16.96 -19.05 -2.50
N ILE A 207 -17.26 -17.79 -2.29
CA ILE A 207 -16.38 -16.69 -2.62
C ILE A 207 -15.49 -16.48 -1.39
N VAL A 208 -14.17 -16.66 -1.54
CA VAL A 208 -13.19 -16.51 -0.47
C VAL A 208 -12.29 -15.32 -0.78
N VAL A 209 -12.36 -14.28 0.07
CA VAL A 209 -11.51 -13.10 -0.03
C VAL A 209 -10.40 -13.22 1.00
N ASN A 210 -9.17 -13.40 0.52
CA ASN A 210 -7.99 -13.54 1.34
C ASN A 210 -7.38 -12.17 1.65
N PRO A 211 -6.95 -11.91 2.90
CA PRO A 211 -6.36 -10.63 3.26
C PRO A 211 -5.01 -10.42 2.54
N LEU A 212 -4.72 -9.16 2.20
CA LEU A 212 -3.40 -8.79 1.71
C LEU A 212 -2.35 -8.82 2.83
N PRO A 213 -1.06 -8.98 2.49
CA PRO A 213 0.03 -8.89 3.45
C PRO A 213 -0.03 -7.59 4.26
N ASP A 214 0.00 -7.71 5.59
CA ASP A 214 -0.02 -6.57 6.50
C ASP A 214 1.39 -6.28 7.00
N PHE A 215 1.96 -5.16 6.51
CA PHE A 215 3.27 -4.65 6.89
C PHE A 215 3.35 -3.14 6.61
N THR A 216 4.29 -2.47 7.25
CA THR A 216 4.57 -1.05 7.07
C THR A 216 6.01 -0.81 6.63
N VAL A 217 6.27 0.41 6.16
CA VAL A 217 7.60 0.92 5.83
C VAL A 217 7.71 2.37 6.29
N THR A 218 8.90 2.81 6.67
CA THR A 218 9.15 4.23 6.94
C THR A 218 9.35 4.96 5.61
N ASN A 219 8.53 6.00 5.36
CA ASN A 219 8.56 6.82 4.14
C ASN A 219 8.21 8.29 4.47
N PRO A 220 8.98 9.32 4.02
CA PRO A 220 10.26 9.19 3.27
C PRO A 220 11.46 8.86 4.15
N GLN A 221 12.58 8.47 3.52
CA GLN A 221 13.87 8.27 4.18
C GLN A 221 14.98 9.12 3.53
N ILE A 222 16.11 9.27 4.23
CA ILE A 222 17.26 10.06 3.76
C ILE A 222 18.48 9.16 3.64
N VAL A 223 19.14 9.17 2.49
CA VAL A 223 20.47 8.57 2.32
C VAL A 223 21.54 9.65 2.32
N CYS A 224 22.56 9.45 3.13
CA CYS A 224 23.71 10.34 3.20
C CYS A 224 24.80 9.82 2.23
N LEU A 225 24.97 10.48 1.06
CA LEU A 225 25.87 10.01 0.00
C LEU A 225 27.35 9.93 0.43
N ASN A 226 27.76 10.70 1.43
CA ASN A 226 29.11 10.68 2.00
C ASN A 226 29.16 10.09 3.42
N GLY A 227 28.13 9.33 3.78
CA GLY A 227 27.96 8.64 5.05
C GLY A 227 27.86 7.12 4.88
N PRO A 228 27.40 6.40 5.91
CA PRO A 228 27.09 4.98 5.82
C PRO A 228 25.87 4.75 4.91
N GLU A 229 25.82 3.56 4.32
CA GLU A 229 24.67 3.11 3.54
C GLU A 229 23.40 3.09 4.41
N LEU A 230 22.25 3.39 3.79
CA LEU A 230 20.94 3.36 4.41
C LEU A 230 20.35 1.94 4.35
N VAL A 231 19.79 1.46 5.43
CA VAL A 231 19.04 0.21 5.46
C VAL A 231 17.55 0.52 5.36
N LEU A 232 16.92 0.08 4.26
CA LEU A 232 15.46 0.05 4.12
C LEU A 232 14.96 -1.27 4.66
N SER A 233 13.92 -1.26 5.48
CA SER A 233 13.37 -2.46 6.11
C SER A 233 11.85 -2.45 6.11
N VAL A 234 11.30 -3.65 6.06
CA VAL A 234 9.89 -3.90 6.36
C VAL A 234 9.71 -3.87 7.86
N GLU A 235 8.64 -3.23 8.32
CA GLU A 235 8.30 -3.05 9.72
C GLU A 235 6.89 -3.60 10.01
N ASN A 236 6.64 -3.96 11.27
CA ASN A 236 5.32 -4.40 11.75
C ASN A 236 4.66 -5.48 10.90
N SER A 237 5.45 -6.44 10.38
CA SER A 237 4.90 -7.56 9.63
C SER A 237 4.06 -8.45 10.55
N ALA A 238 2.75 -8.59 10.24
CA ALA A 238 1.81 -9.38 11.05
C ALA A 238 2.05 -10.89 10.93
N ALA A 239 2.68 -11.34 9.83
CA ALA A 239 3.02 -12.72 9.56
C ALA A 239 4.32 -12.84 8.75
N ALA A 240 4.74 -14.06 8.45
CA ALA A 240 5.82 -14.30 7.49
C ALA A 240 5.29 -14.14 6.06
N TYR A 241 5.98 -13.32 5.27
CA TYR A 241 5.71 -13.08 3.86
C TYR A 241 7.01 -13.17 3.07
N ASP A 242 6.92 -13.46 1.79
CA ASP A 242 8.04 -13.29 0.87
C ASP A 242 8.11 -11.83 0.41
N PHE A 243 9.27 -11.18 0.62
CA PHE A 243 9.47 -9.78 0.26
C PHE A 243 10.43 -9.66 -0.93
N GLU A 244 9.99 -8.89 -1.93
CA GLU A 244 10.80 -8.50 -3.09
C GLU A 244 10.85 -6.98 -3.19
N TRP A 245 12.07 -6.43 -3.20
CA TRP A 245 12.34 -5.02 -3.39
C TRP A 245 12.63 -4.73 -4.86
N THR A 246 12.10 -3.63 -5.36
CA THR A 246 12.49 -3.07 -6.65
C THR A 246 13.21 -1.74 -6.45
N THR A 247 14.42 -1.64 -6.98
CA THR A 247 15.24 -0.42 -6.91
C THR A 247 14.84 0.57 -8.02
N PRO A 248 15.26 1.85 -7.93
CA PRO A 248 14.97 2.85 -8.97
C PRO A 248 15.46 2.48 -10.38
N ASP A 249 16.49 1.65 -10.48
CA ASP A 249 17.04 1.15 -11.77
C ASP A 249 16.30 -0.11 -12.27
N GLY A 250 15.26 -0.57 -11.56
CA GLY A 250 14.46 -1.74 -11.92
C GLY A 250 15.08 -3.10 -11.54
N ASN A 251 16.14 -3.12 -10.73
CA ASN A 251 16.67 -4.39 -10.20
C ASN A 251 15.81 -4.89 -9.05
N THR A 252 15.72 -6.22 -8.88
CA THR A 252 14.99 -6.85 -7.79
C THR A 252 15.92 -7.52 -6.77
N ILE A 253 15.55 -7.42 -5.50
CA ILE A 253 16.31 -7.97 -4.36
C ILE A 253 15.32 -8.63 -3.40
N ILE A 254 15.58 -9.88 -3.00
CA ILE A 254 14.72 -10.62 -2.07
C ILE A 254 15.19 -10.42 -0.62
N GLY A 255 14.25 -10.22 0.29
CA GLY A 255 14.51 -10.14 1.73
C GLY A 255 13.65 -9.11 2.44
N SER A 256 13.60 -9.16 3.77
CA SER A 256 12.86 -8.19 4.60
C SER A 256 13.55 -6.83 4.73
N GLN A 257 14.79 -6.70 4.26
CA GLN A 257 15.57 -5.46 4.26
C GLN A 257 16.56 -5.44 3.10
N ILE A 258 16.93 -4.24 2.66
CA ILE A 258 18.01 -3.98 1.69
C ILE A 258 18.87 -2.82 2.17
N THR A 259 20.10 -2.77 1.65
CA THR A 259 21.02 -1.66 1.89
C THR A 259 21.14 -0.83 0.61
N VAL A 260 21.00 0.49 0.72
CA VAL A 260 20.99 1.41 -0.42
C VAL A 260 21.96 2.57 -0.21
N SER A 261 22.55 3.07 -1.30
CA SER A 261 23.53 4.16 -1.31
C SER A 261 23.14 5.33 -2.21
N SER A 262 21.94 5.28 -2.81
CA SER A 262 21.43 6.34 -3.69
C SER A 262 19.96 6.64 -3.41
N GLY A 263 19.54 7.85 -3.74
CA GLY A 263 18.15 8.26 -3.69
C GLY A 263 17.33 7.68 -4.84
N GLY A 264 16.00 7.84 -4.72
CA GLY A 264 15.03 7.41 -5.72
C GLY A 264 13.80 6.78 -5.09
N LEU A 265 12.90 6.29 -5.95
CA LEU A 265 11.72 5.56 -5.52
C LEU A 265 12.04 4.06 -5.45
N TYR A 266 11.96 3.52 -4.26
CA TYR A 266 12.06 2.08 -3.98
C TYR A 266 10.67 1.55 -3.70
N THR A 267 10.40 0.31 -4.12
CA THR A 267 9.17 -0.39 -3.77
C THR A 267 9.49 -1.72 -3.11
N VAL A 268 8.64 -2.16 -2.20
CA VAL A 268 8.68 -3.50 -1.63
C VAL A 268 7.33 -4.17 -1.77
N THR A 269 7.32 -5.35 -2.36
CA THR A 269 6.13 -6.21 -2.49
C THR A 269 6.26 -7.37 -1.53
N GLY A 270 5.29 -7.47 -0.60
CA GLY A 270 5.12 -8.65 0.24
C GLY A 270 4.10 -9.59 -0.39
N THR A 271 4.39 -10.90 -0.40
CA THR A 271 3.49 -11.94 -0.93
C THR A 271 3.25 -12.99 0.15
N THR A 272 2.00 -13.45 0.29
CA THR A 272 1.64 -14.53 1.22
C THR A 272 2.31 -15.85 0.82
N ILE A 273 2.68 -16.66 1.84
CA ILE A 273 3.35 -17.96 1.64
C ILE A 273 2.41 -19.16 1.86
N ASP A 274 1.13 -18.91 2.08
CA ASP A 274 0.09 -19.92 2.36
C ASP A 274 -0.52 -20.55 1.09
N GLY A 275 -0.04 -20.14 -0.08
CA GLY A 275 -0.53 -20.60 -1.39
C GLY A 275 -1.62 -19.72 -2.00
N THR A 276 -2.10 -18.70 -1.30
CA THR A 276 -3.07 -17.74 -1.85
C THR A 276 -2.44 -16.76 -2.84
N ASN A 277 -1.11 -16.52 -2.71
CA ASN A 277 -0.31 -15.60 -3.53
C ASN A 277 -0.83 -14.14 -3.53
N CYS A 278 -1.53 -13.76 -2.47
CA CYS A 278 -1.93 -12.36 -2.30
C CYS A 278 -0.72 -11.48 -2.06
N SER A 279 -0.68 -10.31 -2.69
CA SER A 279 0.48 -9.42 -2.61
C SER A 279 0.08 -7.97 -2.37
N ARG A 280 0.93 -7.25 -1.62
CA ARG A 280 0.81 -5.81 -1.37
C ARG A 280 2.14 -5.14 -1.62
N THR A 281 2.10 -3.98 -2.29
CA THR A 281 3.28 -3.16 -2.56
C THR A 281 3.25 -1.89 -1.72
N ARG A 282 4.42 -1.50 -1.18
CA ARG A 282 4.65 -0.23 -0.48
C ARG A 282 5.78 0.53 -1.17
N GLU A 283 5.66 1.86 -1.20
CA GLU A 283 6.63 2.76 -1.82
C GLU A 283 7.43 3.50 -0.76
N ILE A 284 8.72 3.69 -1.01
CA ILE A 284 9.63 4.46 -0.16
C ILE A 284 10.37 5.45 -1.03
N GLN A 285 10.10 6.75 -0.83
CA GLN A 285 10.90 7.80 -1.41
C GLN A 285 12.17 7.99 -0.58
N VAL A 286 13.32 7.71 -1.16
CA VAL A 286 14.64 7.98 -0.57
C VAL A 286 15.18 9.28 -1.16
N ASN A 287 15.36 10.28 -0.30
CA ASN A 287 15.96 11.55 -0.68
C ASN A 287 17.47 11.55 -0.38
N GLU A 288 18.24 12.25 -1.20
CA GLU A 288 19.69 12.36 -1.02
C GLU A 288 20.06 13.60 -0.21
N SER A 289 21.06 13.45 0.64
CA SER A 289 21.73 14.56 1.32
C SER A 289 23.21 14.26 1.51
N ILE A 290 24.02 15.30 1.81
CA ILE A 290 25.44 15.16 2.16
C ILE A 290 25.79 16.04 3.34
N ILE A 291 26.87 15.67 4.05
CA ILE A 291 27.57 16.65 4.90
C ILE A 291 28.11 17.75 3.97
N ALA A 292 27.88 19.01 4.30
CA ALA A 292 28.30 20.15 3.50
C ALA A 292 29.79 20.07 3.10
N THR A 293 30.09 20.35 1.84
CA THR A 293 31.45 20.55 1.38
C THR A 293 31.81 22.02 1.61
N LEU A 294 32.62 22.29 2.64
CA LEU A 294 32.95 23.65 3.06
C LEU A 294 34.45 23.92 2.93
N SER A 295 34.81 24.99 2.22
CA SER A 295 36.19 25.42 2.00
C SER A 295 36.36 26.94 2.16
N ASP A 296 37.61 27.42 2.23
CA ASP A 296 37.88 28.85 2.29
C ASP A 296 37.33 29.64 1.08
N ALA A 297 37.16 28.98 -0.05
CA ALA A 297 36.64 29.62 -1.28
C ALA A 297 35.14 29.95 -1.17
N ASP A 298 34.43 29.28 -0.28
CA ASP A 298 32.99 29.49 -0.07
C ASP A 298 32.72 30.59 0.98
N ILE A 299 33.78 31.22 1.54
CA ILE A 299 33.67 32.18 2.64
C ILE A 299 34.11 33.57 2.17
N THR A 300 33.27 34.55 2.40
CA THR A 300 33.58 35.96 2.27
C THR A 300 33.62 36.63 3.63
N ILE A 301 34.77 37.24 3.98
CA ILE A 301 34.95 37.95 5.25
C ILE A 301 35.12 39.44 4.97
N VAL A 302 34.26 40.26 5.59
CA VAL A 302 34.44 41.71 5.69
C VAL A 302 34.94 41.99 7.09
N ASP A 303 36.19 42.47 7.19
CA ASP A 303 36.87 42.76 8.45
C ASP A 303 37.40 44.23 8.47
N ASP A 304 37.94 44.67 9.63
CA ASP A 304 38.41 46.04 9.88
C ASP A 304 37.38 47.11 9.48
N SER A 305 36.13 46.84 9.80
CA SER A 305 34.97 47.68 9.49
C SER A 305 34.14 47.96 10.76
N ASP A 306 33.19 48.88 10.66
CA ASP A 306 32.22 49.12 11.76
C ASP A 306 31.20 47.99 11.89
N ASN A 307 31.08 47.15 10.87
CA ASN A 307 30.24 45.93 10.87
C ASN A 307 31.03 44.79 10.22
N ASN A 308 31.82 44.07 11.01
CA ASN A 308 32.51 42.87 10.48
C ASN A 308 31.52 41.78 10.25
N SER A 309 31.66 41.05 9.15
CA SER A 309 30.75 39.97 8.76
C SER A 309 31.46 38.78 8.15
N ILE A 310 30.83 37.64 8.25
CA ILE A 310 31.18 36.39 7.57
C ILE A 310 29.97 35.97 6.74
N THR A 311 30.15 35.79 5.45
CA THR A 311 29.13 35.27 4.52
C THR A 311 29.60 33.94 3.97
N ILE A 312 28.70 32.95 3.93
CA ILE A 312 28.93 31.63 3.35
C ILE A 312 28.20 31.59 2.02
N ASP A 313 28.86 31.18 0.94
CA ASP A 313 28.22 30.91 -0.32
C ASP A 313 27.59 29.50 -0.30
N PRO A 314 26.26 29.35 -0.32
CA PRO A 314 25.61 28.06 -0.23
C PRO A 314 25.65 27.25 -1.56
N THR A 315 26.09 27.84 -2.67
CA THR A 315 25.96 27.21 -4.01
C THR A 315 26.83 25.98 -4.20
N ASN A 316 27.93 25.86 -3.44
CA ASN A 316 28.89 24.77 -3.59
C ASN A 316 28.87 23.77 -2.42
N LEU A 317 27.95 23.94 -1.48
CA LEU A 317 27.89 23.10 -0.27
C LEU A 317 27.45 21.66 -0.56
N GLY A 318 26.79 21.42 -1.69
CA GLY A 318 26.25 20.12 -2.10
C GLY A 318 24.73 20.01 -1.92
N ILE A 319 24.22 18.79 -2.07
CA ILE A 319 22.80 18.49 -1.91
C ILE A 319 22.48 18.38 -0.41
N GLY A 320 21.56 19.18 0.08
CA GLY A 320 21.15 19.14 1.50
C GLY A 320 20.28 20.32 1.90
N ASP A 321 19.78 20.29 3.11
CA ASP A 321 19.08 21.41 3.79
C ASP A 321 19.95 21.88 4.95
N TYR A 322 20.63 23.00 4.77
CA TYR A 322 21.67 23.44 5.68
C TYR A 322 21.23 24.58 6.59
N GLU A 323 21.77 24.56 7.82
CA GLU A 323 21.72 25.65 8.75
C GLU A 323 23.12 25.96 9.26
N TYR A 324 23.32 27.21 9.70
CA TYR A 324 24.62 27.80 9.94
C TYR A 324 24.74 28.29 11.37
N ALA A 325 25.87 28.04 12.00
CA ALA A 325 26.20 28.58 13.30
C ALA A 325 27.65 29.03 13.36
N LEU A 326 27.97 29.88 14.34
CA LEU A 326 29.30 30.41 14.59
C LEU A 326 29.72 30.17 16.02
N LEU A 327 30.89 29.57 16.23
CA LEU A 327 31.52 29.46 17.56
C LEU A 327 32.65 30.49 17.70
N ASP A 328 32.85 30.98 18.91
CA ASP A 328 34.01 31.74 19.30
C ASP A 328 35.25 30.82 19.50
N ASP A 329 36.39 31.40 19.87
CA ASP A 329 37.67 30.71 20.13
C ASP A 329 37.66 29.79 21.37
N GLN A 330 36.61 29.90 22.20
CA GLN A 330 36.37 29.05 23.38
C GLN A 330 35.33 27.96 23.10
N ASN A 331 34.88 27.82 21.87
CA ASN A 331 33.82 26.90 21.40
C ASN A 331 32.44 27.21 22.01
N ASN A 332 32.15 28.45 22.39
CA ASN A 332 30.81 28.88 22.73
C ASN A 332 30.11 29.39 21.48
N PHE A 333 28.77 29.28 21.44
CA PHE A 333 28.00 29.86 20.35
C PHE A 333 28.04 31.38 20.40
N GLU A 334 28.71 32.01 19.44
CA GLU A 334 28.58 33.43 19.13
C GLU A 334 27.24 33.69 18.41
N VAL A 335 26.91 32.81 17.44
CA VAL A 335 25.61 32.79 16.75
C VAL A 335 25.09 31.36 16.73
N ASN A 336 23.89 31.14 17.29
CA ASN A 336 23.24 29.84 17.24
C ASN A 336 22.79 29.49 15.80
N TYR A 337 22.41 28.22 15.58
CA TYR A 337 21.95 27.75 14.27
C TYR A 337 20.81 28.60 13.71
N GLN A 338 20.98 29.03 12.47
CA GLN A 338 20.04 29.84 11.68
C GLN A 338 20.08 29.45 10.21
N ASP A 339 19.02 29.75 9.47
CA ASP A 339 18.93 29.45 8.03
C ASP A 339 19.74 30.42 7.16
N ALA A 340 20.01 31.64 7.64
CA ALA A 340 20.75 32.63 6.90
C ALA A 340 22.26 32.36 6.93
N PRO A 341 22.96 32.31 5.77
CA PRO A 341 24.39 32.06 5.69
C PRO A 341 25.23 33.33 5.93
N LEU A 342 24.80 34.21 6.82
CA LEU A 342 25.41 35.51 7.10
C LEU A 342 25.48 35.74 8.63
N PHE A 343 26.67 36.09 9.09
CA PHE A 343 26.93 36.53 10.47
C PHE A 343 27.44 37.95 10.44
N GLU A 344 26.84 38.87 11.19
CA GLU A 344 27.13 40.29 11.21
C GLU A 344 27.48 40.77 12.64
N ASN A 345 28.00 41.98 12.72
CA ASN A 345 28.41 42.65 13.99
C ASN A 345 29.45 41.85 14.79
N LEU A 346 30.35 41.18 14.08
CA LEU A 346 31.38 40.38 14.70
C LEU A 346 32.54 41.24 15.23
N GLY A 347 33.09 40.85 16.40
CA GLY A 347 34.39 41.41 16.86
C GLY A 347 35.55 40.81 16.09
N GLY A 348 36.73 41.45 16.22
CA GLY A 348 37.98 40.83 15.76
C GLY A 348 38.31 39.59 16.63
N GLY A 349 38.54 38.45 15.98
CA GLY A 349 38.76 37.18 16.70
C GLY A 349 38.87 35.98 15.78
N PHE A 350 38.99 34.83 16.41
CA PHE A 350 38.94 33.54 15.71
C PHE A 350 37.59 32.92 15.89
N TYR A 351 37.04 32.34 14.81
CA TYR A 351 35.73 31.74 14.82
C TYR A 351 35.76 30.38 14.13
N THR A 352 34.82 29.51 14.49
CA THR A 352 34.57 28.27 13.79
C THR A 352 33.14 28.31 13.19
N ILE A 353 33.06 28.29 11.89
CA ILE A 353 31.80 28.13 11.18
C ILE A 353 31.34 26.69 11.31
N LEU A 354 30.08 26.50 11.60
CA LEU A 354 29.38 25.20 11.58
C LEU A 354 28.33 25.24 10.48
N VAL A 355 28.34 24.25 9.59
CA VAL A 355 27.29 24.03 8.57
C VAL A 355 26.70 22.65 8.83
N ARG A 356 25.50 22.61 9.40
CA ARG A 356 24.81 21.37 9.76
C ARG A 356 23.74 21.06 8.73
N ASP A 357 23.72 19.81 8.24
CA ASP A 357 22.61 19.29 7.45
C ASP A 357 21.44 18.95 8.35
N LYS A 358 20.27 19.55 8.12
CA LYS A 358 19.03 19.29 8.87
C LYS A 358 18.47 17.90 8.61
N ASN A 359 18.87 17.25 7.50
CA ASN A 359 18.50 15.87 7.18
C ASN A 359 19.29 14.85 8.01
N GLY A 360 20.26 15.30 8.81
CA GLY A 360 20.97 14.46 9.77
C GLY A 360 22.26 13.83 9.25
N CYS A 361 22.74 14.19 8.05
CA CYS A 361 23.99 13.64 7.51
C CYS A 361 25.25 14.10 8.27
N GLY A 362 25.20 15.23 8.98
CA GLY A 362 26.28 15.68 9.83
C GLY A 362 26.54 17.19 9.78
N THR A 363 27.71 17.58 10.33
CA THR A 363 28.11 18.98 10.41
C THR A 363 29.52 19.13 9.84
N ALA A 364 29.69 20.02 8.87
CA ALA A 364 31.00 20.49 8.42
C ALA A 364 31.47 21.66 9.28
N THR A 365 32.77 21.79 9.46
CA THR A 365 33.38 22.87 10.24
C THR A 365 34.51 23.53 9.50
N LEU A 366 34.65 24.86 9.65
CA LEU A 366 35.75 25.62 9.08
C LEU A 366 36.19 26.74 10.03
N ALA A 367 37.46 26.75 10.36
CA ALA A 367 38.04 27.83 11.17
C ALA A 367 38.35 29.04 10.28
N VAL A 368 37.94 30.21 10.75
CA VAL A 368 38.11 31.51 10.07
C VAL A 368 38.61 32.56 11.03
N SER A 369 39.10 33.66 10.48
CA SER A 369 39.70 34.77 11.21
C SER A 369 39.10 36.09 10.74
N VAL A 370 38.58 36.87 11.69
CA VAL A 370 38.12 38.25 11.49
C VAL A 370 39.14 39.21 12.09
N ILE A 371 39.80 40.02 11.25
CA ILE A 371 40.82 40.94 11.69
C ILE A 371 40.20 42.23 12.23
N GLU A 372 40.79 42.76 13.32
CA GLU A 372 40.48 44.10 13.88
C GLU A 372 41.75 44.76 14.40
N PHE A 373 41.95 46.03 14.07
CA PHE A 373 43.03 46.83 14.56
C PHE A 373 42.53 47.71 15.70
N PRO A 374 42.93 47.43 17.00
CA PRO A 374 42.46 48.25 18.09
C PRO A 374 42.90 49.70 17.98
N LYS A 375 41.98 50.65 18.14
CA LYS A 375 42.20 52.08 17.99
C LYS A 375 42.98 52.68 19.17
N PHE A 376 43.03 52.00 20.32
CA PHE A 376 43.80 52.41 21.52
C PHE A 376 44.14 51.17 22.39
N PHE A 377 45.07 51.39 23.31
CA PHE A 377 45.37 50.44 24.37
C PHE A 377 45.80 51.17 25.64
N THR A 378 45.62 50.50 26.80
CA THR A 378 45.78 51.12 28.13
C THR A 378 46.65 50.22 29.02
N PRO A 379 47.99 50.26 28.93
CA PRO A 379 48.88 49.39 29.67
C PRO A 379 48.93 49.76 31.16
N ASN A 380 47.89 49.41 31.91
CA ASN A 380 47.72 49.69 33.36
C ASN A 380 47.72 48.40 34.18
N ASN A 381 47.84 47.21 33.55
CA ASN A 381 47.94 45.91 34.13
C ASN A 381 46.62 45.44 34.80
N ASP A 382 45.46 45.85 34.26
CA ASP A 382 44.14 45.43 34.73
C ASP A 382 43.58 44.23 33.93
N GLY A 383 44.33 43.71 32.95
CA GLY A 383 43.99 42.60 32.08
C GLY A 383 43.14 42.98 30.88
N GLN A 384 42.82 44.30 30.69
CA GLN A 384 42.04 44.78 29.56
C GLN A 384 42.84 45.79 28.72
N ASN A 385 42.98 45.51 27.46
CA ASN A 385 43.72 46.39 26.48
C ASN A 385 45.12 46.78 26.97
N ASP A 386 45.80 45.95 27.76
CA ASP A 386 47.14 46.24 28.29
C ASP A 386 48.20 46.21 27.21
N THR A 387 47.96 45.57 26.12
CA THR A 387 48.87 45.49 24.96
C THR A 387 48.10 45.80 23.66
N TRP A 388 48.85 46.32 22.70
CA TRP A 388 48.30 46.44 21.36
C TRP A 388 48.74 45.26 20.49
N ALA A 389 47.76 44.47 20.06
CA ALA A 389 47.91 43.37 19.12
C ALA A 389 46.78 43.40 18.10
N ILE A 390 46.99 42.81 16.95
CA ILE A 390 45.95 42.62 15.95
C ILE A 390 45.04 41.52 16.43
N LYS A 391 43.77 41.80 16.67
CA LYS A 391 42.80 40.77 17.00
C LYS A 391 42.51 39.87 15.80
N GLY A 392 42.30 38.59 16.01
CA GLY A 392 42.04 37.62 14.97
C GLY A 392 43.28 37.30 14.08
N ALA A 393 44.47 37.63 14.47
CA ALA A 393 45.68 37.36 13.72
C ALA A 393 46.66 36.48 14.48
N ASN A 394 47.05 35.35 13.89
CA ASN A 394 48.12 34.47 14.36
C ASN A 394 48.85 33.80 13.19
N SER A 395 49.93 33.05 13.48
CA SER A 395 50.70 32.38 12.43
C SER A 395 49.95 31.23 11.73
N THR A 396 48.88 30.68 12.31
CA THR A 396 48.04 29.66 11.66
C THR A 396 47.29 30.24 10.48
N PHE A 397 46.75 31.44 10.63
CA PHE A 397 46.02 32.11 9.52
C PHE A 397 46.92 32.98 8.62
N PHE A 398 48.00 33.58 9.24
CA PHE A 398 48.95 34.48 8.58
C PHE A 398 50.38 33.99 8.84
N PRO A 399 50.85 32.95 8.13
CA PRO A 399 52.18 32.35 8.38
C PRO A 399 53.32 33.28 8.05
N THR A 400 53.08 34.34 7.31
CA THR A 400 54.05 35.39 7.05
C THR A 400 53.50 36.75 7.46
N SER A 401 54.11 37.37 8.44
CA SER A 401 53.65 38.64 8.96
C SER A 401 54.85 39.60 9.23
N GLN A 402 54.63 40.87 9.04
CA GLN A 402 55.53 41.92 9.43
C GLN A 402 54.75 43.07 10.07
N ILE A 403 54.95 43.31 11.36
CA ILE A 403 54.21 44.31 12.13
C ILE A 403 55.27 45.31 12.70
N SER A 404 55.26 46.53 12.23
CA SER A 404 56.17 47.59 12.61
C SER A 404 55.42 48.76 13.22
N ILE A 405 55.86 49.27 14.37
CA ILE A 405 55.28 50.41 15.10
C ILE A 405 56.24 51.57 15.10
N PHE A 406 55.74 52.76 14.85
CA PHE A 406 56.49 54.01 14.74
C PHE A 406 55.90 55.08 15.66
N ASN A 407 56.77 55.98 16.17
CA ASN A 407 56.29 57.18 16.85
C ASN A 407 55.89 58.26 15.83
N ARG A 408 55.36 59.39 16.27
CA ARG A 408 54.94 60.54 15.45
C ARG A 408 56.01 61.15 14.57
N PHE A 409 57.30 60.87 14.85
CA PHE A 409 58.43 61.33 14.08
C PHE A 409 58.90 60.28 13.01
N GLY A 410 58.19 59.20 12.84
CA GLY A 410 58.52 58.11 11.92
C GLY A 410 59.63 57.19 12.38
N LYS A 411 60.07 57.30 13.66
CA LYS A 411 61.06 56.40 14.23
C LYS A 411 60.41 55.04 14.60
N LEU A 412 61.03 53.94 14.15
CA LEU A 412 60.63 52.59 14.52
C LEU A 412 60.83 52.38 16.06
N VAL A 413 59.77 52.04 16.78
CA VAL A 413 59.77 51.81 18.21
C VAL A 413 59.52 50.37 18.63
N ALA A 414 58.89 49.57 17.75
CA ALA A 414 58.71 48.12 17.98
C ALA A 414 58.54 47.38 16.64
N GLN A 415 58.98 46.14 16.62
CA GLN A 415 58.54 45.10 15.69
C GLN A 415 57.89 44.01 16.53
N ILE A 416 56.72 43.57 16.11
CA ILE A 416 55.90 42.61 16.87
C ILE A 416 55.82 41.31 16.05
N ASP A 417 56.01 40.19 16.73
CA ASP A 417 55.67 38.88 16.25
C ASP A 417 54.14 38.69 16.39
N ILE A 418 53.50 38.13 15.38
CA ILE A 418 52.05 37.97 15.31
C ILE A 418 51.46 37.08 16.42
N ASP A 419 52.25 36.11 16.89
CA ASP A 419 51.87 35.21 17.96
C ASP A 419 52.17 35.74 19.37
N ASN A 420 52.73 36.94 19.47
CA ASN A 420 53.06 37.53 20.76
C ASN A 420 51.85 38.24 21.38
N VAL A 421 51.84 38.39 22.69
CA VAL A 421 50.79 39.08 23.45
C VAL A 421 50.57 40.54 23.08
N GLY A 422 51.35 41.07 22.16
CA GLY A 422 51.27 42.45 21.67
C GLY A 422 52.30 43.41 22.23
N TRP A 423 52.24 44.65 21.79
CA TRP A 423 53.15 45.73 22.21
C TRP A 423 52.66 46.40 23.49
N THR A 424 53.48 46.45 24.53
CA THR A 424 53.21 47.05 25.85
C THR A 424 53.42 48.56 25.94
N GLY A 425 53.73 49.24 24.84
CA GLY A 425 54.00 50.64 24.82
C GLY A 425 55.40 50.96 25.38
N THR A 426 56.42 50.10 25.13
CA THR A 426 57.78 50.26 25.56
C THR A 426 58.76 50.34 24.39
N TYR A 427 59.87 51.03 24.55
CA TYR A 427 60.99 51.08 23.66
C TYR A 427 62.32 50.94 24.43
N ASN A 428 63.17 50.00 24.09
CA ASN A 428 64.38 49.66 24.77
C ASN A 428 64.21 49.54 26.31
N GLY A 429 63.14 48.87 26.76
CA GLY A 429 62.84 48.63 28.21
C GLY A 429 62.26 49.83 28.91
N LYS A 430 62.07 50.96 28.28
CA LYS A 430 61.50 52.18 28.90
C LYS A 430 60.05 52.37 28.38
N THR A 431 59.18 52.78 29.27
CA THR A 431 57.80 53.16 28.96
C THR A 431 57.77 54.42 28.10
N LEU A 432 56.96 54.35 27.05
CA LEU A 432 56.66 55.49 26.18
C LEU A 432 55.49 56.30 26.72
N PRO A 433 55.41 57.61 26.44
CA PRO A 433 54.33 58.48 26.91
C PRO A 433 53.00 58.17 26.21
N SER A 434 51.89 58.65 26.80
CA SER A 434 50.60 58.75 26.13
C SER A 434 50.75 59.63 24.88
N ASP A 435 50.51 59.04 23.72
CA ASP A 435 50.62 59.70 22.41
C ASP A 435 49.96 58.78 21.34
N ASP A 436 49.84 59.28 20.13
CA ASP A 436 49.48 58.45 18.96
C ASP A 436 50.74 57.79 18.38
N TYR A 437 50.63 56.55 18.02
CA TYR A 437 51.63 55.72 17.37
C TYR A 437 51.08 55.17 16.07
N TRP A 438 51.96 54.99 15.06
CA TRP A 438 51.58 54.52 13.74
C TRP A 438 52.08 53.10 13.55
N TYR A 439 51.30 52.32 12.82
CA TYR A 439 51.70 50.97 12.45
C TYR A 439 51.77 50.83 10.93
N ALA A 440 52.68 49.97 10.48
CA ALA A 440 52.72 49.44 9.12
C ALA A 440 52.78 47.92 9.22
N ILE A 441 51.81 47.28 8.56
CA ILE A 441 51.56 45.86 8.69
C ILE A 441 51.52 45.26 7.29
N LYS A 442 52.15 44.09 7.17
CA LYS A 442 52.02 43.20 6.01
C LYS A 442 51.75 41.84 6.55
N LEU A 443 50.57 41.30 6.18
CA LEU A 443 50.12 39.92 6.49
C LEU A 443 49.96 39.15 5.20
N ILE A 444 50.44 37.93 5.13
CA ILE A 444 50.19 36.98 4.03
C ILE A 444 49.45 35.81 4.64
N ASP A 445 48.26 35.60 4.17
CA ASP A 445 47.42 34.50 4.67
C ASP A 445 47.89 33.12 4.17
N ARG A 446 47.26 32.04 4.67
CA ARG A 446 47.55 30.66 4.27
C ARG A 446 47.30 30.37 2.79
N ASN A 447 46.53 31.21 2.08
CA ASN A 447 46.26 31.13 0.66
C ASN A 447 47.17 32.02 -0.18
N GLY A 448 48.11 32.72 0.45
CA GLY A 448 49.07 33.60 -0.21
C GLY A 448 48.55 35.03 -0.50
N VAL A 449 47.37 35.38 -0.02
CA VAL A 449 46.76 36.71 -0.18
C VAL A 449 47.50 37.70 0.73
N VAL A 450 48.00 38.79 0.12
CA VAL A 450 48.74 39.84 0.81
C VAL A 450 47.79 40.94 1.28
N ARG A 451 47.83 41.26 2.59
CA ARG A 451 47.12 42.38 3.19
C ARG A 451 48.13 43.38 3.76
N GLU A 452 48.12 44.60 3.24
CA GLU A 452 48.95 45.70 3.77
C GLU A 452 48.05 46.77 4.40
N ARG A 453 48.39 47.19 5.61
CA ARG A 453 47.64 48.21 6.34
C ARG A 453 48.61 49.21 7.03
N LYS A 454 48.24 50.49 6.93
CA LYS A 454 48.89 51.56 7.73
C LYS A 454 47.79 52.31 8.48
N GLY A 455 48.05 52.59 9.71
CA GLY A 455 47.09 53.27 10.57
C GLY A 455 47.77 53.83 11.84
N ASN A 456 46.98 54.34 12.74
CA ASN A 456 47.44 54.82 14.04
C ASN A 456 46.62 54.22 15.17
N MET A 457 47.19 54.14 16.37
CA MET A 457 46.55 53.80 17.61
C MET A 457 47.01 54.73 18.71
N SER A 458 46.16 54.96 19.72
CA SER A 458 46.50 55.81 20.86
C SER A 458 46.97 54.94 22.05
N LEU A 459 48.16 55.23 22.55
CA LEU A 459 48.63 54.73 23.86
C LEU A 459 48.16 55.71 24.95
N LEU A 460 47.30 55.17 25.84
CA LEU A 460 46.70 55.94 26.93
C LEU A 460 47.22 55.43 28.27
N ARG A 461 47.97 56.29 29.00
CA ARG A 461 48.42 56.04 30.38
C ARG A 461 47.74 57.03 31.31
N ARG A 462 47.23 56.56 32.44
CA ARG A 462 46.81 57.47 33.51
C ARG A 462 48.05 58.25 33.96
N GLU A 463 48.00 59.59 33.90
CA GLU A 463 48.96 60.44 34.61
C GLU A 463 48.78 60.17 36.13
N ARG A 464 49.85 59.84 36.84
CA ARG A 464 49.88 59.72 38.30
C ARG A 464 49.91 61.07 38.90
#